data_6bd1a15f1e60d6143f351f60129708d7
#
_entry.id   6bd1a15f1e60d6143f351f60129708d7
#
_cell.length_a   1.000
_cell.length_b   1.000
_cell.length_c   1.000
_cell.angle_alpha   90.00
_cell.angle_beta   90.00
_cell.angle_gamma   90.00
#
_symmetry.space_group_name_H-M   'P 1'
#
loop_
_entity.id
_entity.type
_entity.pdbx_description
1 polymer ?
#
loop_
_entity_poly.entity_id
_entity_poly.type
_entity_poly.pdbx_seq_one_letter_code
_entity_poly.pdbx_strand_id
1 'polypeptide(L)'
;RDPMKELADECRKQGLKFGFYYSLGRDWEDPDVPTNWPTKAGRSNTWDFPDEDNKNLQAYIDRKVLPQLTELLTNYGEIAMMWFDTPEMVTKEQSRSIRRLIERLQPHCLINSRIGNGLGDYRIIEQKLMNEIDPKPWEACLTMGANWGYNKYDTVYKKPDMMIRNLTDVVSKGGN
;
A
#
# COMPACT_ATOMS: atom_id res chain seq x y z
N ARG A 1 17.90 -9.78 -14.33
CA ARG A 1 17.49 -8.37 -14.43
C ARG A 1 16.59 -8.02 -13.24
N ASP A 2 16.84 -6.90 -12.58
CA ASP A 2 16.06 -6.38 -11.46
C ASP A 2 15.43 -5.04 -11.86
N PRO A 3 14.17 -5.03 -12.35
CA PRO A 3 13.51 -3.82 -12.81
C PRO A 3 13.26 -2.80 -11.68
N MET A 4 13.08 -3.24 -10.43
CA MET A 4 12.91 -2.33 -9.29
C MET A 4 14.21 -1.56 -9.02
N LYS A 5 15.35 -2.24 -9.10
CA LYS A 5 16.66 -1.58 -8.95
C LYS A 5 16.93 -0.60 -10.10
N GLU A 6 16.65 -1.00 -11.31
CA GLU A 6 16.80 -0.11 -12.48
C GLU A 6 15.95 1.16 -12.31
N LEU A 7 14.69 1.01 -11.87
CA LEU A 7 13.80 2.13 -11.64
C LEU A 7 14.27 3.02 -10.48
N ALA A 8 14.68 2.43 -9.36
CA ALA A 8 15.21 3.17 -8.21
C ALA A 8 16.46 3.98 -8.58
N ASP A 9 17.36 3.39 -9.36
CA ASP A 9 18.57 4.05 -9.83
C ASP A 9 18.25 5.22 -10.77
N GLU A 10 17.28 5.05 -11.68
CA GLU A 10 16.85 6.15 -12.58
C GLU A 10 16.10 7.25 -11.81
N CYS A 11 15.24 6.93 -10.85
CA CYS A 11 14.61 7.93 -9.98
C CYS A 11 15.68 8.78 -9.28
N ARG A 12 16.70 8.14 -8.72
CA ARG A 12 17.81 8.84 -8.05
C ARG A 12 18.56 9.77 -8.99
N LYS A 13 18.86 9.34 -10.21
CA LYS A 13 19.51 10.18 -11.24
C LYS A 13 18.68 11.40 -11.61
N GLN A 14 17.36 11.28 -11.60
CA GLN A 14 16.43 12.36 -11.93
C GLN A 14 16.01 13.21 -10.72
N GLY A 15 16.53 12.92 -9.53
CA GLY A 15 16.14 13.60 -8.29
C GLY A 15 14.70 13.30 -7.84
N LEU A 16 14.13 12.20 -8.31
CA LEU A 16 12.81 11.75 -7.91
C LEU A 16 12.90 10.86 -6.67
N LYS A 17 11.96 11.04 -5.75
CA LYS A 17 11.81 10.16 -4.60
C LYS A 17 11.21 8.83 -5.03
N PHE A 18 11.73 7.74 -4.48
CA PHE A 18 11.29 6.38 -4.77
C PHE A 18 10.62 5.74 -3.55
N GLY A 19 9.57 4.98 -3.79
CA GLY A 19 8.84 4.25 -2.75
C GLY A 19 8.27 2.95 -3.27
N PHE A 20 7.81 2.09 -2.36
CA PHE A 20 7.20 0.81 -2.70
C PHE A 20 5.75 0.72 -2.26
N TYR A 21 4.91 0.11 -3.10
CA TYR A 21 3.63 -0.45 -2.71
C TYR A 21 3.84 -1.86 -2.14
N TYR A 22 3.18 -2.18 -1.03
CA TYR A 22 3.23 -3.50 -0.42
C TYR A 22 1.87 -3.92 0.14
N SER A 23 1.31 -5.02 -0.37
CA SER A 23 0.07 -5.59 0.16
C SER A 23 0.37 -6.48 1.35
N LEU A 24 -0.23 -6.19 2.50
CA LEU A 24 0.04 -6.92 3.75
C LEU A 24 -0.80 -8.18 3.91
N GLY A 25 -2.07 -8.13 3.52
CA GLY A 25 -3.03 -9.18 3.81
C GLY A 25 -3.49 -9.95 2.57
N ARG A 26 -2.77 -9.88 1.46
CA ARG A 26 -3.13 -10.61 0.24
C ARG A 26 -1.90 -11.17 -0.45
N ASP A 27 -1.87 -12.47 -0.57
CA ASP A 27 -0.87 -13.21 -1.32
C ASP A 27 -1.52 -14.48 -1.89
N TRP A 28 -1.42 -14.66 -3.19
CA TRP A 28 -2.04 -15.78 -3.89
C TRP A 28 -1.32 -17.10 -3.66
N GLU A 29 -0.04 -17.05 -3.38
CA GLU A 29 0.85 -18.20 -3.31
C GLU A 29 1.10 -18.67 -1.88
N ASP A 30 0.70 -17.90 -0.88
CA ASP A 30 1.01 -18.22 0.50
C ASP A 30 -0.17 -18.87 1.23
N PRO A 31 -0.01 -20.09 1.77
CA PRO A 31 -1.09 -20.83 2.43
C PRO A 31 -1.58 -20.17 3.73
N ASP A 32 -0.77 -19.33 4.36
CA ASP A 32 -1.07 -18.74 5.67
C ASP A 32 -1.77 -17.38 5.60
N VAL A 33 -2.01 -16.86 4.40
CA VAL A 33 -2.72 -15.58 4.23
C VAL A 33 -4.24 -15.79 4.29
N PRO A 34 -4.93 -15.19 5.27
CA PRO A 34 -6.39 -15.27 5.36
C PRO A 34 -7.08 -14.56 4.20
N THR A 35 -8.25 -15.07 3.81
CA THR A 35 -8.96 -14.60 2.60
C THR A 35 -10.24 -13.85 2.88
N ASN A 36 -10.48 -13.43 4.09
CA ASN A 36 -11.78 -13.07 4.57
C ASN A 36 -12.22 -11.63 4.37
N TRP A 37 -11.61 -10.90 3.45
CA TRP A 37 -12.07 -9.53 3.19
C TRP A 37 -12.45 -9.29 1.72
N PRO A 38 -13.57 -8.61 1.47
CA PRO A 38 -14.71 -8.25 2.33
C PRO A 38 -15.67 -9.42 2.54
N THR A 39 -15.46 -10.53 1.88
CA THR A 39 -16.28 -11.74 1.98
C THR A 39 -15.39 -12.96 1.85
N LYS A 40 -15.72 -14.04 2.54
CA LYS A 40 -15.09 -15.36 2.37
C LYS A 40 -15.26 -15.96 0.96
N ALA A 41 -15.82 -15.23 0.04
CA ALA A 41 -16.13 -15.69 -1.30
C ALA A 41 -15.06 -15.29 -2.30
N GLY A 42 -14.18 -16.19 -2.61
CA GLY A 42 -13.55 -16.33 -3.92
C GLY A 42 -12.62 -15.23 -4.42
N ARG A 43 -11.99 -14.42 -3.56
CA ARG A 43 -11.08 -13.36 -4.00
C ARG A 43 -9.66 -13.50 -3.48
N SER A 44 -9.23 -14.68 -3.17
CA SER A 44 -7.87 -14.90 -2.76
C SER A 44 -7.47 -16.35 -2.98
N ASN A 45 -6.51 -16.84 -2.24
CA ASN A 45 -5.93 -18.16 -2.43
C ASN A 45 -6.79 -19.34 -1.93
N THR A 46 -8.10 -19.17 -1.72
CA THR A 46 -9.02 -20.24 -1.28
C THR A 46 -9.16 -21.40 -2.26
N TRP A 47 -8.84 -21.20 -3.52
CA TRP A 47 -8.81 -22.27 -4.50
C TRP A 47 -7.70 -23.29 -4.21
N ASP A 48 -6.53 -22.80 -3.84
CA ASP A 48 -5.36 -23.62 -3.56
C ASP A 48 -5.25 -23.97 -2.06
N PHE A 49 -5.73 -23.07 -1.19
CA PHE A 49 -5.65 -23.19 0.28
C PHE A 49 -7.01 -22.92 0.93
N PRO A 50 -7.97 -23.87 0.85
CA PRO A 50 -9.35 -23.66 1.30
C PRO A 50 -9.54 -23.66 2.82
N ASP A 51 -8.59 -24.17 3.58
CA ASP A 51 -8.68 -24.31 5.03
C ASP A 51 -8.32 -22.99 5.73
N GLU A 52 -9.31 -22.10 5.83
CA GLU A 52 -9.16 -20.79 6.45
C GLU A 52 -8.85 -20.84 7.95
N ASP A 53 -9.32 -21.89 8.65
CA ASP A 53 -9.19 -22.00 10.10
C ASP A 53 -7.75 -22.34 10.53
N ASN A 54 -6.98 -22.95 9.64
CA ASN A 54 -5.57 -23.29 9.89
C ASN A 54 -4.57 -22.24 9.37
N LYS A 55 -5.03 -21.15 8.74
CA LYS A 55 -4.14 -20.09 8.26
C LYS A 55 -3.53 -19.30 9.41
N ASN A 56 -2.23 -19.07 9.32
CA ASN A 56 -1.46 -18.37 10.34
C ASN A 56 -0.76 -17.12 9.78
N LEU A 57 -1.44 -15.98 9.88
CA LEU A 57 -0.90 -14.72 9.38
C LEU A 57 0.44 -14.33 10.03
N GLN A 58 0.70 -14.74 11.29
CA GLN A 58 1.99 -14.46 11.92
C GLN A 58 3.11 -15.25 11.24
N ALA A 59 2.88 -16.53 10.92
CA ALA A 59 3.85 -17.34 10.19
C ALA A 59 4.18 -16.74 8.80
N TYR A 60 3.17 -16.23 8.09
CA TYR A 60 3.37 -15.50 6.83
C TYR A 60 4.20 -14.23 7.03
N ILE A 61 3.88 -13.41 8.04
CA ILE A 61 4.61 -12.17 8.33
C ILE A 61 6.08 -12.48 8.62
N ASP A 62 6.36 -13.47 9.46
CA ASP A 62 7.73 -13.80 9.86
C ASP A 62 8.55 -14.41 8.71
N ARG A 63 7.93 -15.26 7.90
CA ARG A 63 8.58 -15.99 6.81
C ARG A 63 8.75 -15.16 5.54
N LYS A 64 7.79 -14.28 5.23
CA LYS A 64 7.76 -13.57 3.94
C LYS A 64 7.77 -12.05 4.10
N VAL A 65 6.86 -11.47 4.86
CA VAL A 65 6.71 -10.00 4.93
C VAL A 65 7.96 -9.33 5.49
N LEU A 66 8.43 -9.72 6.67
CA LEU A 66 9.59 -9.09 7.30
C LEU A 66 10.89 -9.29 6.50
N PRO A 67 11.19 -10.48 5.93
CA PRO A 67 12.31 -10.64 5.03
C PRO A 67 12.22 -9.79 3.76
N GLN A 68 11.07 -9.77 3.08
CA GLN A 68 10.89 -8.96 1.87
C GLN A 68 11.00 -7.47 2.17
N LEU A 69 10.39 -6.97 3.25
CA LEU A 69 10.55 -5.58 3.66
C LEU A 69 12.00 -5.24 3.98
N THR A 70 12.74 -6.16 4.61
CA THR A 70 14.18 -5.97 4.85
C THR A 70 14.93 -5.82 3.54
N GLU A 71 14.67 -6.69 2.57
CA GLU A 71 15.26 -6.63 1.24
C GLU A 71 14.94 -5.30 0.52
N LEU A 72 13.67 -4.91 0.48
CA LEU A 72 13.21 -3.67 -0.15
C LEU A 72 13.84 -2.42 0.49
N LEU A 73 14.02 -2.42 1.80
CA LEU A 73 14.55 -1.28 2.54
C LEU A 73 16.09 -1.24 2.59
N THR A 74 16.80 -2.28 2.11
CA THR A 74 18.26 -2.33 2.15
C THR A 74 18.93 -2.34 0.77
N ASN A 75 18.26 -2.86 -0.26
CA ASN A 75 18.90 -3.12 -1.55
C ASN A 75 18.67 -2.03 -2.61
N TYR A 76 17.76 -1.09 -2.37
CA TYR A 76 17.31 -0.12 -3.38
C TYR A 76 17.68 1.34 -3.07
N GLY A 77 18.51 1.55 -2.02
CA GLY A 77 18.93 2.87 -1.58
C GLY A 77 17.91 3.53 -0.66
N GLU A 78 17.85 4.86 -0.69
CA GLU A 78 16.88 5.62 0.11
C GLU A 78 15.45 5.37 -0.39
N ILE A 79 14.58 4.95 0.52
CA ILE A 79 13.16 4.71 0.28
C ILE A 79 12.35 5.81 0.96
N ALA A 80 11.70 6.65 0.15
CA ALA A 80 10.96 7.79 0.67
C ALA A 80 9.64 7.37 1.35
N MET A 81 9.05 6.25 0.89
CA MET A 81 7.73 5.84 1.35
C MET A 81 7.52 4.34 1.19
N MET A 82 6.87 3.73 2.18
CA MET A 82 6.22 2.43 2.07
C MET A 82 4.70 2.64 2.01
N TRP A 83 4.11 2.32 0.88
CA TRP A 83 2.67 2.40 0.66
C TRP A 83 2.04 1.01 0.87
N PHE A 84 1.59 0.75 2.09
CA PHE A 84 0.92 -0.49 2.46
C PHE A 84 -0.52 -0.53 1.99
N ASP A 85 -1.03 -1.75 1.83
CA ASP A 85 -2.43 -2.02 1.51
C ASP A 85 -2.94 -3.27 2.22
N THR A 86 -4.27 -3.42 2.30
CA THR A 86 -4.97 -4.59 2.84
C THR A 86 -4.56 -4.98 4.27
N PRO A 87 -4.68 -4.07 5.26
CA PRO A 87 -4.26 -4.32 6.64
C PRO A 87 -5.32 -5.01 7.51
N GLU A 88 -6.46 -5.42 6.95
CA GLU A 88 -7.70 -5.72 7.70
C GLU A 88 -7.51 -6.83 8.75
N MET A 89 -6.62 -7.78 8.49
CA MET A 89 -6.34 -8.90 9.39
C MET A 89 -5.08 -8.71 10.23
N VAL A 90 -4.34 -7.62 9.99
CA VAL A 90 -3.08 -7.37 10.69
C VAL A 90 -3.36 -6.88 12.11
N THR A 91 -2.81 -7.56 13.10
CA THR A 91 -2.94 -7.17 14.50
C THR A 91 -2.08 -5.93 14.81
N LYS A 92 -2.39 -5.28 15.93
CA LYS A 92 -1.62 -4.11 16.37
C LYS A 92 -0.14 -4.43 16.64
N GLU A 93 0.16 -5.61 17.13
CA GLU A 93 1.54 -6.01 17.40
C GLU A 93 2.30 -6.30 16.09
N GLN A 94 1.64 -6.90 15.12
CA GLN A 94 2.20 -7.10 13.79
C GLN A 94 2.51 -5.77 13.09
N SER A 95 1.57 -4.82 13.10
CA SER A 95 1.81 -3.46 12.57
C SER A 95 2.97 -2.77 13.29
N ARG A 96 3.08 -2.90 14.61
CA ARG A 96 4.21 -2.35 15.38
C ARG A 96 5.54 -2.98 15.00
N SER A 97 5.56 -4.30 14.81
CA SER A 97 6.78 -5.02 14.39
C SER A 97 7.26 -4.52 13.03
N ILE A 98 6.35 -4.40 12.07
CA ILE A 98 6.63 -3.87 10.73
C ILE A 98 7.13 -2.42 10.82
N ARG A 99 6.45 -1.55 11.59
CA ARG A 99 6.86 -0.16 11.76
C ARG A 99 8.26 -0.04 12.35
N ARG A 100 8.57 -0.79 13.42
CA ARG A 100 9.90 -0.80 14.03
C ARG A 100 11.01 -1.25 13.06
N LEU A 101 10.71 -2.22 12.19
CA LEU A 101 11.65 -2.64 11.15
C LEU A 101 11.97 -1.49 10.20
N ILE A 102 10.95 -0.78 9.72
CA ILE A 102 11.10 0.34 8.80
C ILE A 102 11.89 1.47 9.47
N GLU A 103 11.48 1.90 10.66
CA GLU A 103 12.14 2.97 11.41
C GLU A 103 13.63 2.68 11.70
N ARG A 104 13.96 1.39 11.92
CA ARG A 104 15.35 0.97 12.13
C ARG A 104 16.18 1.02 10.85
N LEU A 105 15.61 0.61 9.71
CA LEU A 105 16.34 0.52 8.45
C LEU A 105 16.35 1.82 7.65
N GLN A 106 15.22 2.55 7.69
CA GLN A 106 14.99 3.78 6.94
C GLN A 106 14.22 4.79 7.82
N PRO A 107 14.87 5.50 8.75
CA PRO A 107 14.18 6.36 9.73
C PRO A 107 13.38 7.52 9.13
N HIS A 108 13.63 7.89 7.89
CA HIS A 108 12.92 8.96 7.17
C HIS A 108 11.85 8.44 6.21
N CYS A 109 11.67 7.12 6.12
CA CYS A 109 10.67 6.51 5.26
C CYS A 109 9.27 6.78 5.81
N LEU A 110 8.41 7.41 5.01
CA LEU A 110 7.02 7.65 5.36
C LEU A 110 6.20 6.36 5.24
N ILE A 111 5.26 6.19 6.15
CA ILE A 111 4.41 5.01 6.22
C ILE A 111 2.95 5.46 6.17
N ASN A 112 2.18 4.96 5.21
CA ASN A 112 0.77 5.31 5.11
C ASN A 112 -0.10 4.63 6.18
N SER A 113 -1.34 5.10 6.35
CA SER A 113 -2.28 4.56 7.35
C SER A 113 -2.65 3.09 7.13
N ARG A 114 -2.40 2.54 5.94
CA ARG A 114 -2.69 1.14 5.64
C ARG A 114 -1.67 0.14 6.16
N ILE A 115 -0.67 0.58 6.92
CA ILE A 115 0.03 -0.32 7.85
C ILE A 115 -0.94 -0.89 8.91
N GLY A 116 -2.07 -0.23 9.11
CA GLY A 116 -3.12 -0.62 10.03
C GLY A 116 -2.97 -0.07 11.45
N ASN A 117 -4.02 -0.28 12.27
CA ASN A 117 -4.03 -0.04 13.72
C ASN A 117 -3.66 1.40 14.14
N GLY A 118 -3.82 2.39 13.26
CA GLY A 118 -3.51 3.80 13.54
C GLY A 118 -2.01 4.10 13.63
N LEU A 119 -1.17 3.29 13.02
CA LEU A 119 0.29 3.40 13.09
C LEU A 119 0.94 4.03 11.84
N GLY A 120 0.16 4.62 10.93
CA GLY A 120 0.68 5.37 9.79
C GLY A 120 1.05 6.80 10.13
N ASP A 121 1.91 7.41 9.33
CA ASP A 121 2.34 8.81 9.44
C ASP A 121 1.34 9.75 8.75
N TYR A 122 0.64 9.27 7.74
CA TYR A 122 -0.38 10.00 7.02
C TYR A 122 -1.56 9.10 6.63
N ARG A 123 -2.70 9.72 6.32
CA ARG A 123 -3.96 9.05 6.05
C ARG A 123 -4.17 8.83 4.56
N ILE A 124 -4.73 7.66 4.19
CA ILE A 124 -5.20 7.37 2.83
C ILE A 124 -6.71 7.49 2.79
N ILE A 125 -7.21 8.16 1.75
CA ILE A 125 -8.63 8.26 1.41
C ILE A 125 -8.80 7.72 -0.01
N GLU A 126 -9.60 6.67 -0.14
CA GLU A 126 -9.78 5.99 -1.42
C GLU A 126 -11.10 6.38 -2.08
N GLN A 127 -11.03 6.77 -3.36
CA GLN A 127 -12.18 7.11 -4.21
C GLN A 127 -13.12 8.18 -3.62
N LYS A 128 -12.60 9.00 -2.70
CA LYS A 128 -13.35 10.08 -2.04
C LYS A 128 -12.47 11.31 -1.89
N LEU A 129 -13.12 12.45 -1.67
CA LEU A 129 -12.46 13.69 -1.28
C LEU A 129 -12.84 14.01 0.17
N MET A 130 -11.96 14.74 0.86
CA MET A 130 -12.28 15.27 2.19
C MET A 130 -13.33 16.36 2.08
N ASN A 131 -14.28 16.39 3.00
CA ASN A 131 -15.26 17.48 3.07
C ASN A 131 -14.66 18.74 3.69
N GLU A 132 -13.72 18.58 4.60
CA GLU A 132 -13.11 19.66 5.38
C GLU A 132 -11.58 19.59 5.31
N ILE A 133 -10.92 20.69 5.71
CA ILE A 133 -9.48 20.75 5.88
C ILE A 133 -9.06 19.82 7.03
N ASP A 134 -8.14 18.91 6.76
CA ASP A 134 -7.51 18.10 7.80
C ASP A 134 -6.10 18.65 8.10
N PRO A 135 -5.78 19.01 9.35
CA PRO A 135 -4.44 19.45 9.70
C PRO A 135 -3.39 18.34 9.69
N LYS A 136 -3.82 17.08 9.63
CA LYS A 136 -2.91 15.93 9.52
C LYS A 136 -2.63 15.62 8.05
N PRO A 137 -1.41 15.17 7.72
CA PRO A 137 -1.09 14.76 6.35
C PRO A 137 -2.03 13.66 5.84
N TRP A 138 -2.48 13.79 4.60
CA TRP A 138 -3.33 12.81 3.94
C TRP A 138 -3.14 12.81 2.43
N GLU A 139 -3.50 11.73 1.79
CA GLU A 139 -3.57 11.64 0.33
C GLU A 139 -4.89 11.01 -0.13
N ALA A 140 -5.32 11.36 -1.34
CA ALA A 140 -6.45 10.76 -2.03
C ALA A 140 -5.98 9.91 -3.20
N CYS A 141 -6.23 8.62 -3.15
CA CYS A 141 -6.02 7.76 -4.30
C CYS A 141 -7.30 7.60 -5.11
N LEU A 142 -7.25 8.06 -6.36
CA LEU A 142 -8.40 8.13 -7.27
C LEU A 142 -8.05 7.47 -8.61
N THR A 143 -8.95 6.63 -9.11
CA THR A 143 -8.82 6.09 -10.47
C THR A 143 -9.18 7.13 -11.53
N MET A 144 -8.55 7.06 -12.69
CA MET A 144 -8.97 7.83 -13.88
C MET A 144 -10.19 7.21 -14.55
N GLY A 145 -10.22 5.89 -14.64
CA GLY A 145 -11.30 5.10 -15.20
C GLY A 145 -12.08 4.31 -14.15
N ALA A 146 -12.74 3.25 -14.58
CA ALA A 146 -13.51 2.36 -13.71
C ALA A 146 -12.63 1.43 -12.88
N ASN A 147 -11.38 1.20 -13.28
CA ASN A 147 -10.46 0.23 -12.67
C ASN A 147 -9.14 0.88 -12.27
N TRP A 148 -8.41 0.29 -11.30
CA TRP A 148 -7.07 0.70 -10.91
C TRP A 148 -6.05 0.41 -12.00
N GLY A 149 -6.12 -0.77 -12.60
CA GLY A 149 -5.23 -1.15 -13.69
C GLY A 149 -5.73 -0.70 -15.05
N TYR A 150 -4.82 -0.63 -16.02
CA TYR A 150 -5.19 -0.37 -17.40
C TYR A 150 -6.04 -1.51 -17.98
N ASN A 151 -7.18 -1.14 -18.54
CA ASN A 151 -8.05 -2.03 -19.30
C ASN A 151 -8.37 -1.38 -20.64
N LYS A 152 -7.91 -2.00 -21.74
CA LYS A 152 -8.15 -1.48 -23.09
C LYS A 152 -9.63 -1.38 -23.50
N TYR A 153 -10.51 -2.06 -22.78
CA TYR A 153 -11.97 -2.03 -23.00
C TYR A 153 -12.69 -1.05 -22.08
N ASP A 154 -11.97 -0.38 -21.19
CA ASP A 154 -12.54 0.64 -20.32
C ASP A 154 -12.82 1.91 -21.15
N THR A 155 -14.07 2.28 -21.24
CA THR A 155 -14.54 3.48 -21.96
C THR A 155 -15.06 4.56 -21.02
N VAL A 156 -15.06 4.30 -19.71
CA VAL A 156 -15.61 5.20 -18.70
C VAL A 156 -14.47 5.90 -17.96
N TYR A 157 -14.10 7.08 -18.46
CA TYR A 157 -13.06 7.90 -17.83
C TYR A 157 -13.64 9.17 -17.20
N LYS A 158 -13.07 9.60 -16.08
CA LYS A 158 -13.36 10.90 -15.51
C LYS A 158 -12.96 12.00 -16.50
N LYS A 159 -13.78 13.04 -16.61
CA LYS A 159 -13.48 14.17 -17.49
C LYS A 159 -12.27 14.95 -16.96
N PRO A 160 -11.43 15.53 -17.83
CA PRO A 160 -10.25 16.29 -17.40
C PRO A 160 -10.57 17.44 -16.43
N ASP A 161 -11.68 18.15 -16.63
CA ASP A 161 -12.12 19.22 -15.74
C ASP A 161 -12.46 18.71 -14.32
N MET A 162 -13.07 17.54 -14.22
CA MET A 162 -13.31 16.88 -12.93
C MET A 162 -11.99 16.52 -12.24
N MET A 163 -11.03 15.98 -12.98
CA MET A 163 -9.73 15.59 -12.42
C MET A 163 -8.95 16.81 -11.91
N ILE A 164 -8.96 17.92 -12.67
CA ILE A 164 -8.34 19.19 -12.26
C ILE A 164 -9.01 19.73 -11.01
N ARG A 165 -10.33 19.73 -10.95
CA ARG A 165 -11.08 20.17 -9.75
C ARG A 165 -10.76 19.30 -8.53
N ASN A 166 -10.73 17.98 -8.71
CA ASN A 166 -10.37 17.06 -7.62
C ASN A 166 -8.96 17.36 -7.09
N LEU A 167 -7.98 17.52 -7.99
CA LEU A 167 -6.61 17.87 -7.60
C LEU A 167 -6.56 19.21 -6.85
N THR A 168 -7.24 20.23 -7.37
CA THR A 168 -7.29 21.55 -6.74
C THR A 168 -7.95 21.47 -5.35
N ASP A 169 -9.04 20.72 -5.23
CA ASP A 169 -9.76 20.52 -3.97
C ASP A 169 -8.89 19.81 -2.94
N VAL A 170 -8.22 18.73 -3.33
CA VAL A 170 -7.29 17.97 -2.48
C VAL A 170 -6.19 18.87 -1.94
N VAL A 171 -5.49 19.59 -2.84
CA VAL A 171 -4.37 20.47 -2.45
C VAL A 171 -4.85 21.63 -1.57
N SER A 172 -6.01 22.22 -1.87
CA SER A 172 -6.58 23.31 -1.07
C SER A 172 -6.91 22.91 0.37
N LYS A 173 -7.11 21.62 0.61
CA LYS A 173 -7.40 21.02 1.92
C LYS A 173 -6.18 20.39 2.60
N GLY A 174 -4.97 20.64 2.07
CA GLY A 174 -3.72 20.15 2.62
C GLY A 174 -3.42 18.68 2.30
N GLY A 175 -4.10 18.11 1.31
CA GLY A 175 -3.86 16.74 0.84
C GLY A 175 -2.92 16.67 -0.37
N ASN A 176 -2.63 15.42 -0.74
CA ASN A 176 -1.85 15.07 -1.94
C ASN A 176 -2.63 14.11 -2.82
#